data_0860dc5ee3c9f6314d79d52d25523c8a
#
_entry.id   0860dc5ee3c9f6314d79d52d25523c8a
#
_cell.length_a   1.000
_cell.length_b   1.000
_cell.length_c   1.000
_cell.angle_alpha   90.00
_cell.angle_beta   90.00
_cell.angle_gamma   90.00
#
_symmetry.space_group_name_H-M   'P 1'
#
loop_
_entity.id
_entity.type
_entity.pdbx_description
1 polymer ?
#
loop_
_entity_poly.entity_id
_entity_poly.type
_entity_poly.pdbx_seq_one_letter_code
_entity_poly.pdbx_strand_id
1 'polypeptide(L)'
;NDVDWGELDYLVLDLPPGTGDVALTLAQKIKVTGAVVVTTPQEVALADVYKGVSLCQKVNLPILGVVENMSFFIDSAGVKHEIFGSGGGAKVAEYAKAPLLGQIPMDAQVREWGDKGTPVVQAAPESDAGAAFAAVADSLATLIAKQHFDRHGGDKAPAAEGRKRLKILR
;
A
#
# COMPACT_ATOMS: atom_id res chain seq x y z
N ASN A 1 6.42 16.26 17.81
CA ASN A 1 7.46 15.84 18.77
C ASN A 1 6.85 15.27 20.07
N ASP A 2 5.55 14.99 20.08
CA ASP A 2 4.82 14.59 21.29
C ASP A 2 4.49 13.09 21.31
N VAL A 3 4.95 12.34 20.32
CA VAL A 3 4.75 10.89 20.24
C VAL A 3 6.11 10.21 20.21
N ASP A 4 6.34 9.30 21.17
CA ASP A 4 7.47 8.38 21.15
C ASP A 4 7.08 7.13 20.36
N TRP A 5 7.63 7.00 19.17
CA TRP A 5 7.36 5.87 18.29
C TRP A 5 8.21 4.63 18.61
N GLY A 6 9.19 4.75 19.50
CA GLY A 6 10.15 3.71 19.78
C GLY A 6 10.99 3.34 18.55
N GLU A 7 11.53 2.11 18.53
CA GLU A 7 12.27 1.59 17.39
C GLU A 7 11.31 0.98 16.35
N LEU A 8 11.18 1.62 15.18
CA LEU A 8 10.33 1.20 14.07
C LEU A 8 11.17 1.00 12.81
N ASP A 9 10.94 -0.09 12.09
CA ASP A 9 11.47 -0.29 10.74
C ASP A 9 10.67 0.54 9.72
N TYR A 10 9.35 0.62 9.89
CA TYR A 10 8.42 1.35 9.03
C TYR A 10 7.36 2.07 9.84
N LEU A 11 7.04 3.29 9.44
CA LEU A 11 5.87 4.05 9.89
C LEU A 11 4.95 4.26 8.69
N VAL A 12 3.75 3.71 8.75
CA VAL A 12 2.71 3.89 7.74
C VAL A 12 1.71 4.93 8.22
N LEU A 13 1.48 5.95 7.39
CA LEU A 13 0.54 7.03 7.67
C LEU A 13 -0.68 6.84 6.76
N ASP A 14 -1.84 6.59 7.37
CA ASP A 14 -3.12 6.56 6.66
C ASP A 14 -3.66 7.98 6.55
N LEU A 15 -3.78 8.47 5.31
CA LEU A 15 -4.22 9.84 5.04
C LEU A 15 -5.73 9.89 4.85
N PRO A 16 -6.38 10.98 5.29
CA PRO A 16 -7.80 11.18 4.99
C PRO A 16 -8.01 11.25 3.47
N PRO A 17 -9.21 10.90 2.99
CA PRO A 17 -9.51 10.89 1.56
C PRO A 17 -9.42 12.29 0.95
N GLY A 18 -9.06 12.33 -0.32
CA GLY A 18 -9.00 13.56 -1.12
C GLY A 18 -7.62 14.23 -1.13
N THR A 19 -7.57 15.38 -1.79
CA THR A 19 -6.35 16.18 -2.02
C THR A 19 -6.26 17.39 -1.09
N GLY A 20 -6.80 17.25 0.13
CA GLY A 20 -6.93 18.36 1.07
C GLY A 20 -5.60 18.80 1.70
N ASP A 21 -5.68 19.89 2.49
CA ASP A 21 -4.52 20.55 3.12
C ASP A 21 -3.68 19.65 4.02
N VAL A 22 -4.28 18.56 4.54
CA VAL A 22 -3.57 17.61 5.41
C VAL A 22 -2.47 16.87 4.64
N ALA A 23 -2.81 16.31 3.48
CA ALA A 23 -1.84 15.61 2.63
C ALA A 23 -0.73 16.56 2.15
N LEU A 24 -1.10 17.77 1.76
CA LEU A 24 -0.17 18.81 1.34
C LEU A 24 0.76 19.23 2.49
N THR A 25 0.19 19.49 3.67
CA THR A 25 0.95 19.90 4.86
C THR A 25 1.92 18.81 5.29
N LEU A 26 1.48 17.54 5.27
CA LEU A 26 2.32 16.40 5.60
C LEU A 26 3.51 16.29 4.64
N ALA A 27 3.23 16.32 3.34
CA ALA A 27 4.27 16.24 2.31
C ALA A 27 5.31 17.37 2.41
N GLN A 28 4.90 18.56 2.89
CA GLN A 28 5.79 19.70 3.07
C GLN A 28 6.58 19.66 4.38
N LYS A 29 5.98 19.13 5.46
CA LYS A 29 6.59 19.18 6.81
C LYS A 29 7.36 17.93 7.19
N ILE A 30 7.04 16.77 6.60
CA ILE A 30 7.65 15.49 6.94
C ILE A 30 8.35 14.92 5.72
N LYS A 31 9.60 14.52 5.92
CA LYS A 31 10.36 13.82 4.88
C LYS A 31 9.93 12.36 4.84
N VAL A 32 8.92 12.05 4.02
CA VAL A 32 8.44 10.68 3.79
C VAL A 32 9.22 10.00 2.69
N THR A 33 9.35 8.67 2.76
CA THR A 33 10.01 7.85 1.75
C THR A 33 9.25 7.88 0.42
N GLY A 34 7.92 7.82 0.49
CA GLY A 34 7.02 7.91 -0.65
C GLY A 34 5.59 7.54 -0.27
N ALA A 35 4.70 7.57 -1.26
CA ALA A 35 3.29 7.24 -1.13
C ALA A 35 2.97 5.91 -1.83
N VAL A 36 2.05 5.15 -1.25
CA VAL A 36 1.37 4.04 -1.91
C VAL A 36 -0.03 4.51 -2.27
N VAL A 37 -0.40 4.38 -3.53
CA VAL A 37 -1.73 4.75 -4.02
C VAL A 37 -2.62 3.52 -3.99
N VAL A 38 -3.76 3.63 -3.32
CA VAL A 38 -4.76 2.55 -3.28
C VAL A 38 -5.98 2.98 -4.10
N THR A 39 -6.44 2.11 -4.98
CA THR A 39 -7.62 2.33 -5.83
C THR A 39 -8.47 1.08 -5.91
N THR A 40 -9.68 1.22 -6.45
CA THR A 40 -10.50 0.09 -6.92
C THR A 40 -10.55 0.10 -8.45
N PRO A 41 -10.98 -0.98 -9.13
CA PRO A 41 -11.01 -1.02 -10.60
C PRO A 41 -11.96 -0.03 -11.26
N GLN A 42 -12.94 0.51 -10.51
CA GLN A 42 -14.05 1.32 -11.05
C GLN A 42 -13.56 2.65 -11.65
N GLU A 43 -14.01 2.99 -12.84
CA GLU A 43 -13.69 4.26 -13.51
C GLU A 43 -14.06 5.50 -12.67
N VAL A 44 -15.16 5.45 -11.92
CA VAL A 44 -15.57 6.56 -11.04
C VAL A 44 -14.56 6.82 -9.93
N ALA A 45 -13.90 5.78 -9.41
CA ALA A 45 -12.88 5.92 -8.38
C ALA A 45 -11.58 6.50 -8.96
N LEU A 46 -11.24 6.19 -10.21
CA LEU A 46 -9.99 6.61 -10.84
C LEU A 46 -9.89 8.14 -10.97
N ALA A 47 -10.99 8.84 -11.15
CA ALA A 47 -10.99 10.28 -11.30
C ALA A 47 -10.38 11.01 -10.09
N ASP A 48 -10.69 10.56 -8.87
CA ASP A 48 -10.14 11.15 -7.64
C ASP A 48 -8.73 10.65 -7.36
N VAL A 49 -8.44 9.40 -7.71
CA VAL A 49 -7.09 8.84 -7.59
C VAL A 49 -6.10 9.58 -8.48
N TYR A 50 -6.46 9.93 -9.71
CA TYR A 50 -5.61 10.75 -10.61
C TYR A 50 -5.31 12.13 -10.02
N LYS A 51 -6.26 12.75 -9.31
CA LYS A 51 -6.02 14.01 -8.59
C LYS A 51 -4.98 13.81 -7.47
N GLY A 52 -5.10 12.71 -6.71
CA GLY A 52 -4.15 12.34 -5.67
C GLY A 52 -2.74 12.11 -6.22
N VAL A 53 -2.61 11.36 -7.31
CA VAL A 53 -1.34 11.15 -8.02
C VAL A 53 -0.76 12.48 -8.50
N SER A 54 -1.58 13.35 -9.10
CA SER A 54 -1.14 14.67 -9.56
C SER A 54 -0.68 15.57 -8.40
N LEU A 55 -1.31 15.47 -7.24
CA LEU A 55 -0.87 16.17 -6.03
C LEU A 55 0.52 15.67 -5.59
N CYS A 56 0.71 14.35 -5.48
CA CYS A 56 2.01 13.78 -5.13
C CYS A 56 3.11 14.26 -6.08
N GLN A 57 2.84 14.29 -7.38
CA GLN A 57 3.78 14.79 -8.39
C GLN A 57 4.11 16.28 -8.19
N LYS A 58 3.09 17.12 -7.94
CA LYS A 58 3.27 18.57 -7.70
C LYS A 58 4.13 18.89 -6.47
N VAL A 59 4.03 18.07 -5.44
CA VAL A 59 4.81 18.26 -4.18
C VAL A 59 6.10 17.43 -4.17
N ASN A 60 6.49 16.84 -5.29
CA ASN A 60 7.65 15.96 -5.42
C ASN A 60 7.67 14.81 -4.41
N LEU A 61 6.50 14.26 -4.08
CA LEU A 61 6.35 13.07 -3.25
C LEU A 61 6.44 11.83 -4.16
N PRO A 62 7.47 10.98 -4.00
CA PRO A 62 7.60 9.78 -4.81
C PRO A 62 6.41 8.84 -4.62
N ILE A 63 5.91 8.26 -5.72
CA ILE A 63 4.92 7.19 -5.65
C ILE A 63 5.67 5.86 -5.74
N LEU A 64 5.60 5.07 -4.66
CA LEU A 64 6.28 3.78 -4.54
C LEU A 64 5.59 2.69 -5.33
N GLY A 65 4.26 2.79 -5.46
CA GLY A 65 3.47 1.85 -6.22
C GLY A 65 1.98 2.06 -6.05
N VAL A 66 1.22 1.25 -6.76
CA VAL A 66 -0.24 1.23 -6.76
C VAL A 66 -0.73 -0.13 -6.27
N VAL A 67 -1.77 -0.13 -5.44
CA VAL A 67 -2.49 -1.33 -5.01
C VAL A 67 -3.92 -1.23 -5.53
N GLU A 68 -4.37 -2.25 -6.27
CA GLU A 68 -5.77 -2.36 -6.67
C GLU A 68 -6.52 -3.19 -5.65
N ASN A 69 -7.34 -2.55 -4.84
CA ASN A 69 -8.18 -3.19 -3.84
C ASN A 69 -9.55 -3.57 -4.43
N MET A 70 -10.19 -4.60 -3.88
CA MET A 70 -11.47 -5.12 -4.37
C MET A 70 -11.42 -5.49 -5.87
N SER A 71 -10.28 -6.00 -6.32
CA SER A 71 -10.02 -6.27 -7.74
C SER A 71 -10.95 -7.32 -8.32
N PHE A 72 -11.28 -8.33 -7.55
CA PHE A 72 -12.13 -9.45 -7.94
C PHE A 72 -12.67 -10.18 -6.73
N PHE A 73 -13.69 -10.99 -6.96
CA PHE A 73 -14.25 -11.94 -5.99
C PHE A 73 -14.04 -13.36 -6.53
N ILE A 74 -13.68 -14.29 -5.65
CA ILE A 74 -13.61 -15.71 -5.98
C ILE A 74 -14.80 -16.40 -5.33
N ASP A 75 -15.65 -17.06 -6.13
CA ASP A 75 -16.79 -17.77 -5.62
C ASP A 75 -16.43 -19.16 -5.05
N SER A 76 -17.42 -19.86 -4.49
CA SER A 76 -17.23 -21.20 -3.91
C SER A 76 -16.81 -22.28 -4.91
N ALA A 77 -16.96 -22.02 -6.21
CA ALA A 77 -16.51 -22.90 -7.29
C ALA A 77 -15.09 -22.55 -7.76
N GLY A 78 -14.45 -21.52 -7.17
CA GLY A 78 -13.13 -21.05 -7.56
C GLY A 78 -13.15 -20.14 -8.79
N VAL A 79 -14.32 -19.65 -9.22
CA VAL A 79 -14.44 -18.78 -10.39
C VAL A 79 -14.21 -17.33 -9.97
N LYS A 80 -13.37 -16.64 -10.73
CA LYS A 80 -13.04 -15.23 -10.53
C LYS A 80 -14.08 -14.33 -11.20
N HIS A 81 -14.64 -13.40 -10.42
CA HIS A 81 -15.63 -12.41 -10.87
C HIS A 81 -15.08 -10.98 -10.70
N GLU A 82 -15.01 -10.22 -11.77
CA GLU A 82 -14.55 -8.82 -11.78
C GLU A 82 -15.74 -7.87 -11.56
N ILE A 83 -16.29 -7.88 -10.34
CA ILE A 83 -17.53 -7.17 -9.98
C ILE A 83 -17.45 -5.67 -10.26
N PHE A 84 -16.30 -5.07 -10.07
CA PHE A 84 -16.05 -3.64 -10.28
C PHE A 84 -15.28 -3.33 -11.56
N GLY A 85 -15.26 -4.27 -12.52
CA GLY A 85 -14.43 -4.17 -13.71
C GLY A 85 -12.99 -4.57 -13.45
N SER A 86 -12.10 -4.28 -14.37
CA SER A 86 -10.69 -4.70 -14.31
C SER A 86 -9.73 -3.64 -14.86
N GLY A 87 -8.46 -3.74 -14.44
CA GLY A 87 -7.38 -2.95 -15.00
C GLY A 87 -7.31 -1.47 -14.54
N GLY A 88 -8.16 -1.04 -13.61
CA GLY A 88 -8.10 0.31 -13.07
C GLY A 88 -6.78 0.62 -12.40
N GLY A 89 -6.29 -0.30 -11.56
CA GLY A 89 -4.99 -0.16 -10.91
C GLY A 89 -3.82 -0.09 -11.88
N ALA A 90 -3.87 -0.86 -12.97
CA ALA A 90 -2.84 -0.80 -14.02
C ALA A 90 -2.81 0.57 -14.72
N LYS A 91 -3.98 1.14 -15.05
CA LYS A 91 -4.08 2.50 -15.63
C LYS A 91 -3.50 3.55 -14.69
N VAL A 92 -3.79 3.45 -13.37
CA VAL A 92 -3.24 4.38 -12.37
C VAL A 92 -1.73 4.19 -12.23
N ALA A 93 -1.23 2.96 -12.24
CA ALA A 93 0.20 2.65 -12.17
C ALA A 93 0.96 3.26 -13.36
N GLU A 94 0.43 3.12 -14.57
CA GLU A 94 0.98 3.74 -15.76
C GLU A 94 1.00 5.28 -15.65
N TYR A 95 -0.12 5.89 -15.24
CA TYR A 95 -0.21 7.34 -15.06
C TYR A 95 0.76 7.86 -13.99
N ALA A 96 0.89 7.13 -12.88
CA ALA A 96 1.80 7.45 -11.79
C ALA A 96 3.27 7.17 -12.12
N LYS A 97 3.56 6.44 -13.21
CA LYS A 97 4.89 5.90 -13.56
C LYS A 97 5.48 5.07 -12.41
N ALA A 98 4.64 4.27 -11.79
CA ALA A 98 4.96 3.44 -10.65
C ALA A 98 4.47 2.00 -10.86
N PRO A 99 5.05 1.00 -10.22
CA PRO A 99 4.60 -0.38 -10.37
C PRO A 99 3.21 -0.62 -9.77
N LEU A 100 2.43 -1.54 -10.35
CA LEU A 100 1.31 -2.18 -9.67
C LEU A 100 1.89 -3.20 -8.69
N LEU A 101 1.75 -2.95 -7.39
CA LEU A 101 2.29 -3.80 -6.32
C LEU A 101 1.51 -5.09 -6.15
N GLY A 102 0.20 -5.04 -6.39
CA GLY A 102 -0.67 -6.19 -6.31
C GLY A 102 -2.15 -5.85 -6.42
N GLN A 103 -2.92 -6.90 -6.49
CA GLN A 103 -4.38 -6.87 -6.55
C GLN A 103 -4.93 -7.63 -5.35
N ILE A 104 -5.76 -6.97 -4.54
CA ILE A 104 -6.37 -7.55 -3.36
C ILE A 104 -7.79 -8.02 -3.72
N PRO A 105 -8.12 -9.29 -3.50
CA PRO A 105 -9.48 -9.79 -3.74
C PRO A 105 -10.49 -9.21 -2.74
N MET A 106 -11.76 -9.23 -3.13
CA MET A 106 -12.88 -9.03 -2.19
C MET A 106 -13.04 -10.30 -1.36
N ASP A 107 -12.94 -10.15 -0.03
CA ASP A 107 -13.11 -11.25 0.90
C ASP A 107 -13.83 -10.74 2.16
N ALA A 108 -14.91 -11.41 2.55
CA ALA A 108 -15.67 -11.10 3.76
C ALA A 108 -14.80 -11.24 5.03
N GLN A 109 -13.82 -12.14 5.01
CA GLN A 109 -12.92 -12.35 6.13
C GLN A 109 -12.08 -11.11 6.44
N VAL A 110 -11.71 -10.31 5.42
CA VAL A 110 -10.97 -9.05 5.64
C VAL A 110 -11.74 -8.13 6.58
N ARG A 111 -13.06 -7.96 6.33
CA ARG A 111 -13.94 -7.17 7.19
C ARG A 111 -14.11 -7.82 8.57
N GLU A 112 -14.42 -9.11 8.62
CA GLU A 112 -14.70 -9.81 9.88
C GLU A 112 -13.52 -9.78 10.84
N TRP A 113 -12.32 -10.02 10.35
CA TRP A 113 -11.11 -9.96 11.14
C TRP A 113 -10.71 -8.52 11.48
N GLY A 114 -10.94 -7.58 10.57
CA GLY A 114 -10.75 -6.15 10.84
C GLY A 114 -11.63 -5.67 11.99
N ASP A 115 -12.92 -6.03 12.01
CA ASP A 115 -13.86 -5.71 13.09
C ASP A 115 -13.41 -6.30 14.45
N LYS A 116 -12.71 -7.43 14.42
CA LYS A 116 -12.13 -8.06 15.63
C LYS A 116 -10.78 -7.48 16.04
N GLY A 117 -10.25 -6.51 15.28
CA GLY A 117 -8.95 -5.90 15.53
C GLY A 117 -7.75 -6.81 15.20
N THR A 118 -7.96 -7.87 14.42
CA THR A 118 -6.89 -8.79 13.99
C THR A 118 -6.78 -8.71 12.46
N PRO A 119 -5.65 -8.26 11.90
CA PRO A 119 -5.48 -8.22 10.45
C PRO A 119 -5.58 -9.60 9.80
N VAL A 120 -6.18 -9.68 8.60
CA VAL A 120 -6.36 -10.94 7.87
C VAL A 120 -5.03 -11.67 7.61
N VAL A 121 -3.94 -10.95 7.43
CA VAL A 121 -2.59 -11.53 7.28
C VAL A 121 -2.10 -12.30 8.51
N GLN A 122 -2.69 -12.05 9.68
CA GLN A 122 -2.39 -12.79 10.91
C GLN A 122 -3.43 -13.87 11.17
N ALA A 123 -4.69 -13.57 10.93
CA ALA A 123 -5.80 -14.46 11.24
C ALA A 123 -5.96 -15.60 10.22
N ALA A 124 -5.71 -15.30 8.95
CA ALA A 124 -5.87 -16.23 7.83
C ALA A 124 -4.78 -15.99 6.76
N PRO A 125 -3.49 -16.20 7.08
CA PRO A 125 -2.38 -15.89 6.17
C PRO A 125 -2.43 -16.68 4.86
N GLU A 126 -3.03 -17.88 4.87
CA GLU A 126 -3.14 -18.75 3.70
C GLU A 126 -4.39 -18.45 2.84
N SER A 127 -5.26 -17.51 3.26
CA SER A 127 -6.37 -17.06 2.42
C SER A 127 -5.85 -16.25 1.23
N ASP A 128 -6.65 -16.21 0.15
CA ASP A 128 -6.29 -15.41 -1.04
C ASP A 128 -6.03 -13.95 -0.69
N ALA A 129 -6.84 -13.37 0.22
CA ALA A 129 -6.64 -12.01 0.70
C ALA A 129 -5.37 -11.90 1.56
N GLY A 130 -5.16 -12.81 2.51
CA GLY A 130 -3.97 -12.82 3.37
C GLY A 130 -2.68 -12.90 2.58
N ALA A 131 -2.63 -13.83 1.62
CA ALA A 131 -1.49 -13.99 0.72
C ALA A 131 -1.27 -12.76 -0.18
N ALA A 132 -2.34 -12.15 -0.70
CA ALA A 132 -2.25 -10.95 -1.53
C ALA A 132 -1.71 -9.75 -0.74
N PHE A 133 -2.18 -9.51 0.49
CA PHE A 133 -1.64 -8.46 1.36
C PHE A 133 -0.16 -8.71 1.69
N ALA A 134 0.24 -9.94 1.99
CA ALA A 134 1.63 -10.30 2.26
C ALA A 134 2.52 -10.02 1.05
N ALA A 135 2.09 -10.41 -0.16
CA ALA A 135 2.83 -10.17 -1.40
C ALA A 135 3.00 -8.67 -1.70
N VAL A 136 1.97 -7.85 -1.44
CA VAL A 136 2.07 -6.39 -1.56
C VAL A 136 3.08 -5.82 -0.58
N ALA A 137 3.06 -6.27 0.68
CA ALA A 137 4.00 -5.81 1.70
C ALA A 137 5.45 -6.18 1.35
N ASP A 138 5.71 -7.40 0.88
CA ASP A 138 7.04 -7.85 0.46
C ASP A 138 7.55 -7.05 -0.76
N SER A 139 6.67 -6.79 -1.73
CA SER A 139 6.99 -5.97 -2.91
C SER A 139 7.37 -4.55 -2.52
N LEU A 140 6.59 -3.94 -1.62
CA LEU A 140 6.83 -2.59 -1.13
C LEU A 140 8.14 -2.51 -0.33
N ALA A 141 8.39 -3.45 0.58
CA ALA A 141 9.61 -3.51 1.38
C ALA A 141 10.85 -3.65 0.48
N THR A 142 10.77 -4.48 -0.56
CA THR A 142 11.85 -4.66 -1.55
C THR A 142 12.14 -3.35 -2.31
N LEU A 143 11.10 -2.63 -2.73
CA LEU A 143 11.26 -1.35 -3.43
C LEU A 143 11.88 -0.28 -2.53
N ILE A 144 11.45 -0.19 -1.27
CA ILE A 144 12.02 0.76 -0.29
C ILE A 144 13.49 0.44 -0.04
N ALA A 145 13.82 -0.83 0.17
CA ALA A 145 15.20 -1.27 0.39
C ALA A 145 16.10 -0.91 -0.82
N LYS A 146 15.61 -1.16 -2.05
CA LYS A 146 16.31 -0.80 -3.27
C LYS A 146 16.54 0.70 -3.38
N GLN A 147 15.50 1.51 -3.16
CA GLN A 147 15.64 2.99 -3.20
C GLN A 147 16.62 3.50 -2.14
N HIS A 148 16.63 2.89 -0.97
CA HIS A 148 17.56 3.26 0.10
C HIS A 148 19.01 2.93 -0.30
N PHE A 149 19.22 1.75 -0.89
CA PHE A 149 20.52 1.32 -1.40
C PHE A 149 21.02 2.26 -2.50
N ASP A 150 20.19 2.57 -3.50
CA ASP A 150 20.54 3.45 -4.62
C ASP A 150 20.88 4.88 -4.17
N ARG A 151 20.23 5.39 -3.11
CA ARG A 151 20.47 6.73 -2.57
C ARG A 151 21.75 6.84 -1.73
N HIS A 152 22.19 5.76 -1.10
CA HIS A 152 23.35 5.76 -0.19
C HIS A 152 24.60 5.14 -0.81
N GLY A 153 24.59 4.91 -2.14
CA GLY A 153 25.79 4.51 -2.92
C GLY A 153 26.47 3.29 -2.36
N GLY A 154 25.84 2.13 -2.40
CA GLY A 154 26.50 0.81 -2.31
C GLY A 154 27.35 0.46 -1.08
N ASP A 155 27.68 1.41 -0.23
CA ASP A 155 28.49 1.18 0.96
C ASP A 155 27.64 0.99 2.21
N LYS A 156 27.64 -0.26 2.70
CA LYS A 156 26.98 -0.80 3.89
C LYS A 156 25.48 -1.09 3.74
N ALA A 157 25.19 -2.26 3.15
CA ALA A 157 23.97 -2.96 3.51
C ALA A 157 23.96 -3.17 5.04
N PRO A 158 22.91 -2.77 5.76
CA PRO A 158 22.75 -3.21 7.13
C PRO A 158 22.70 -4.74 7.10
N ALA A 159 23.52 -5.38 7.91
CA ALA A 159 23.54 -6.83 8.05
C ALA A 159 22.10 -7.31 8.31
N ALA A 160 21.65 -8.28 7.53
CA ALA A 160 20.36 -8.94 7.70
C ALA A 160 20.40 -9.74 9.01
N GLU A 161 20.30 -9.06 10.14
CA GLU A 161 20.01 -9.69 11.43
C GLU A 161 18.50 -9.87 11.53
N GLY A 162 18.11 -11.12 11.43
CA GLY A 162 16.88 -11.70 11.92
C GLY A 162 15.58 -10.96 11.59
N ARG A 163 14.76 -11.53 10.71
CA ARG A 163 13.36 -11.15 10.50
C ARG A 163 12.65 -10.95 11.85
N LYS A 164 12.67 -9.73 12.39
CA LYS A 164 11.81 -9.37 13.51
C LYS A 164 10.40 -9.20 12.96
N ARG A 165 9.48 -10.04 13.44
CA ARG A 165 8.05 -9.96 13.13
C ARG A 165 7.55 -8.55 13.44
N LEU A 166 6.78 -7.95 12.50
CA LEU A 166 6.01 -6.74 12.72
C LEU A 166 5.25 -6.85 14.04
N LYS A 167 5.57 -5.99 15.01
CA LYS A 167 4.73 -5.82 16.19
C LYS A 167 3.59 -4.90 15.82
N ILE A 168 2.37 -5.44 15.77
CA ILE A 168 1.16 -4.63 15.71
C ILE A 168 0.90 -4.11 17.12
N LEU A 169 0.95 -2.80 17.29
CA LEU A 169 0.55 -2.15 18.53
C LEU A 169 -0.97 -2.26 18.68
N ARG A 170 -1.42 -2.78 19.80
CA ARG A 170 -2.84 -2.82 20.19
C ARG A 170 -3.29 -1.48 20.70
#